data_185d35083ba61ad518419ce5d25ad74d
#
_entry.id   185d35083ba61ad518419ce5d25ad74d
#
_cell.length_a   1.000
_cell.length_b   1.000
_cell.length_c   1.000
_cell.angle_alpha   90.00
_cell.angle_beta   90.00
_cell.angle_gamma   90.00
#
_symmetry.space_group_name_H-M   'P 1'
#
loop_
_entity.id
_entity.type
_entity.pdbx_description
1 polymer ?
#
loop_
_entity_poly.entity_id
_entity_poly.type
_entity_poly.pdbx_seq_one_letter_code
_entity_poly.pdbx_strand_id
1 'polypeptide(L)'
;MSLSSKSLAIVYHSAYGHTAKVASVIAQGAQKTGIQVHLMDVEHVDWDVLDQADALIFGCPTYMGSISSALKLLMEQSAKRWLARTWQGKLAAGFTNGGGLSGDKLAVLQQINLFAMQHGMLWSGLPFMPTGRSSQDINRMSSFLGLMTQSDNASAEITPPE
;
A
#
# COMPACT_ATOMS: atom_id res chain seq x y z
N MET A 1 6.30 -15.05 -28.84
CA MET A 1 6.81 -14.50 -27.57
C MET A 1 5.68 -14.58 -26.56
N SER A 2 5.75 -15.48 -25.59
CA SER A 2 4.81 -15.50 -24.47
C SER A 2 5.05 -14.23 -23.68
N LEU A 3 4.09 -13.30 -23.62
CA LEU A 3 4.10 -12.20 -22.66
C LEU A 3 4.09 -12.83 -21.28
N SER A 4 5.17 -12.68 -20.52
CA SER A 4 5.17 -13.10 -19.13
C SER A 4 4.01 -12.39 -18.44
N SER A 5 3.20 -13.13 -17.69
CA SER A 5 2.08 -12.53 -16.93
C SER A 5 2.64 -11.49 -15.98
N LYS A 6 2.07 -10.27 -16.03
CA LYS A 6 2.45 -9.19 -15.10
C LYS A 6 2.13 -9.59 -13.67
N SER A 7 2.96 -9.14 -12.74
CA SER A 7 2.82 -9.46 -11.33
C SER A 7 2.86 -8.23 -10.43
N LEU A 8 2.07 -8.29 -9.37
CA LEU A 8 1.94 -7.29 -8.33
C LEU A 8 2.25 -7.90 -6.97
N ALA A 9 3.15 -7.30 -6.22
CA ALA A 9 3.33 -7.61 -4.81
C ALA A 9 2.75 -6.51 -3.92
N ILE A 10 1.94 -6.89 -2.96
CA ILE A 10 1.33 -6.01 -1.95
C ILE A 10 1.92 -6.40 -0.61
N VAL A 11 2.64 -5.46 0.00
CA VAL A 11 3.27 -5.65 1.32
C VAL A 11 2.59 -4.73 2.32
N TYR A 12 2.13 -5.30 3.42
CA TYR A 12 1.42 -4.52 4.43
C TYR A 12 1.81 -4.91 5.86
N HIS A 13 1.62 -3.98 6.79
CA HIS A 13 1.58 -4.25 8.22
C HIS A 13 0.17 -4.01 8.76
N SER A 14 -0.30 -4.88 9.67
CA SER A 14 -1.60 -4.71 10.30
C SER A 14 -1.64 -5.31 11.70
N ALA A 15 -1.60 -4.47 12.74
CA ALA A 15 -1.67 -4.95 14.12
C ALA A 15 -3.11 -5.34 14.55
N TYR A 16 -4.14 -4.67 14.00
CA TYR A 16 -5.54 -4.84 14.43
C TYR A 16 -6.48 -5.29 13.30
N GLY A 17 -5.95 -5.71 12.15
CA GLY A 17 -6.72 -6.28 11.06
C GLY A 17 -7.25 -5.29 10.02
N HIS A 18 -7.40 -3.99 10.32
CA HIS A 18 -7.97 -3.00 9.39
C HIS A 18 -7.14 -2.86 8.11
N THR A 19 -5.83 -2.66 8.23
CA THR A 19 -4.94 -2.54 7.08
C THR A 19 -4.87 -3.84 6.29
N ALA A 20 -4.91 -5.00 6.95
CA ALA A 20 -4.99 -6.31 6.31
C ALA A 20 -6.27 -6.45 5.46
N LYS A 21 -7.40 -5.97 5.97
CA LYS A 21 -8.67 -5.94 5.24
C LYS A 21 -8.55 -5.13 3.95
N VAL A 22 -7.99 -3.91 4.05
CA VAL A 22 -7.75 -3.05 2.88
C VAL A 22 -6.82 -3.72 1.88
N ALA A 23 -5.70 -4.28 2.34
CA ALA A 23 -4.75 -5.01 1.50
C ALA A 23 -5.41 -6.17 0.75
N SER A 24 -6.28 -6.93 1.43
CA SER A 24 -7.05 -8.02 0.83
C SER A 24 -8.00 -7.52 -0.27
N VAL A 25 -8.70 -6.41 -0.05
CA VAL A 25 -9.61 -5.83 -1.06
C VAL A 25 -8.83 -5.34 -2.29
N ILE A 26 -7.67 -4.70 -2.09
CA ILE A 26 -6.79 -4.30 -3.19
C ILE A 26 -6.34 -5.54 -3.98
N ALA A 27 -5.90 -6.60 -3.28
CA ALA A 27 -5.48 -7.84 -3.92
C ALA A 27 -6.60 -8.47 -4.76
N GLN A 28 -7.82 -8.57 -4.21
CA GLN A 28 -8.98 -9.09 -4.92
C GLN A 28 -9.33 -8.24 -6.17
N GLY A 29 -9.23 -6.91 -6.06
CA GLY A 29 -9.44 -6.00 -7.19
C GLY A 29 -8.42 -6.24 -8.30
N ALA A 30 -7.15 -6.35 -7.93
CA ALA A 30 -6.06 -6.60 -8.88
C ALA A 30 -6.17 -7.98 -9.55
N GLN A 31 -6.53 -9.03 -8.81
CA GLN A 31 -6.74 -10.39 -9.36
C GLN A 31 -7.79 -10.43 -10.47
N LYS A 32 -8.84 -9.60 -10.38
CA LYS A 32 -9.88 -9.51 -11.42
C LYS A 32 -9.35 -9.05 -12.78
N THR A 33 -8.18 -8.44 -12.82
CA THR A 33 -7.52 -8.01 -14.07
C THR A 33 -6.69 -9.12 -14.73
N GLY A 34 -6.59 -10.29 -14.09
CA GLY A 34 -5.83 -11.44 -14.60
C GLY A 34 -4.32 -11.39 -14.33
N ILE A 35 -3.83 -10.41 -13.55
CA ILE A 35 -2.43 -10.36 -13.14
C ILE A 35 -2.16 -11.31 -11.97
N GLN A 36 -0.92 -11.73 -11.82
CA GLN A 36 -0.49 -12.48 -10.63
C GLN A 36 -0.36 -11.53 -9.44
N VAL A 37 -0.96 -11.86 -8.31
CA VAL A 37 -0.94 -11.03 -7.10
C VAL A 37 -0.35 -11.80 -5.93
N HIS A 38 0.65 -11.20 -5.29
CA HIS A 38 1.28 -11.69 -4.06
C HIS A 38 0.93 -10.73 -2.92
N LEU A 39 0.22 -11.24 -1.90
CA LEU A 39 -0.16 -10.47 -0.72
C LEU A 39 0.65 -10.97 0.47
N MET A 40 1.44 -10.09 1.10
CA MET A 40 2.40 -10.46 2.14
C MET A 40 2.34 -9.50 3.33
N ASP A 41 2.31 -10.04 4.54
CA ASP A 41 2.60 -9.27 5.74
C ASP A 41 4.10 -8.95 5.81
N VAL A 42 4.46 -7.77 6.35
CA VAL A 42 5.86 -7.32 6.47
C VAL A 42 6.75 -8.27 7.27
N GLU A 43 6.16 -9.07 8.17
CA GLU A 43 6.90 -10.04 8.98
C GLU A 43 7.26 -11.32 8.21
N HIS A 44 6.60 -11.56 7.06
CA HIS A 44 6.73 -12.79 6.28
C HIS A 44 6.98 -12.50 4.79
N VAL A 45 7.85 -11.53 4.51
CA VAL A 45 8.13 -11.10 3.15
C VAL A 45 9.07 -12.07 2.44
N ASP A 46 8.63 -12.52 1.27
CA ASP A 46 9.51 -13.17 0.29
C ASP A 46 10.17 -12.10 -0.58
N TRP A 47 11.45 -11.89 -0.35
CA TRP A 47 12.22 -10.86 -1.04
C TRP A 47 12.41 -11.15 -2.53
N ASP A 48 12.48 -12.42 -2.93
CA ASP A 48 12.64 -12.80 -4.33
C ASP A 48 11.35 -12.48 -5.11
N VAL A 49 10.19 -12.65 -4.48
CA VAL A 49 8.91 -12.22 -5.05
C VAL A 49 8.88 -10.71 -5.26
N LEU A 50 9.35 -9.91 -4.29
CA LEU A 50 9.44 -8.45 -4.46
C LEU A 50 10.41 -8.06 -5.58
N ASP A 51 11.54 -8.75 -5.67
CA ASP A 51 12.56 -8.48 -6.67
C ASP A 51 12.08 -8.81 -8.09
N GLN A 52 11.19 -9.79 -8.25
CA GLN A 52 10.63 -10.22 -9.54
C GLN A 52 9.34 -9.48 -9.93
N ALA A 53 8.58 -8.93 -8.99
CA ALA A 53 7.33 -8.25 -9.29
C ALA A 53 7.52 -7.02 -10.19
N ASP A 54 6.55 -6.77 -11.09
CA ASP A 54 6.52 -5.57 -11.95
C ASP A 54 6.07 -4.33 -11.19
N ALA A 55 5.24 -4.51 -10.16
CA ALA A 55 4.69 -3.44 -9.35
C ALA A 55 4.70 -3.81 -7.86
N LEU A 56 4.91 -2.80 -7.00
CA LEU A 56 4.93 -2.94 -5.54
C LEU A 56 3.93 -1.97 -4.91
N ILE A 57 3.05 -2.46 -4.04
CA ILE A 57 2.18 -1.62 -3.22
C ILE A 57 2.57 -1.82 -1.76
N PHE A 58 2.78 -0.71 -1.04
CA PHE A 58 3.11 -0.73 0.38
C PHE A 58 1.99 -0.10 1.21
N GLY A 59 1.66 -0.73 2.34
CA GLY A 59 0.64 -0.20 3.22
C GLY A 59 0.88 -0.47 4.69
N CYS A 60 0.48 0.47 5.53
CA CYS A 60 0.50 0.28 6.96
C CYS A 60 -0.51 1.20 7.66
N PRO A 61 -0.85 0.94 8.94
CA PRO A 61 -1.63 1.89 9.71
C PRO A 61 -0.84 3.18 9.95
N THR A 62 -1.56 4.28 10.13
CA THR A 62 -0.99 5.54 10.61
C THR A 62 -0.90 5.50 12.12
N TYR A 63 0.31 5.40 12.66
CA TYR A 63 0.59 5.43 14.08
C TYR A 63 1.44 6.63 14.47
N MET A 64 0.96 7.45 15.40
CA MET A 64 1.66 8.65 15.87
C MET A 64 2.17 9.55 14.73
N GLY A 65 1.34 9.73 13.68
CA GLY A 65 1.65 10.57 12.53
C GLY A 65 2.69 9.99 11.56
N SER A 66 3.00 8.69 11.64
CA SER A 66 4.08 8.07 10.87
C SER A 66 3.70 6.67 10.39
N ILE A 67 4.56 6.10 9.51
CA ILE A 67 4.52 4.67 9.19
C ILE A 67 4.76 3.83 10.44
N SER A 68 4.23 2.62 10.45
CA SER A 68 4.50 1.67 11.52
C SER A 68 5.97 1.26 11.58
N SER A 69 6.46 0.93 12.78
CA SER A 69 7.83 0.45 12.99
C SER A 69 8.15 -0.78 12.16
N ALA A 70 7.19 -1.70 12.01
CA ALA A 70 7.37 -2.91 11.21
C ALA A 70 7.59 -2.59 9.72
N LEU A 71 6.82 -1.67 9.14
CA LEU A 71 7.06 -1.23 7.77
C LEU A 71 8.39 -0.47 7.64
N LYS A 72 8.75 0.35 8.63
CA LYS A 72 10.04 1.04 8.62
C LYS A 72 11.20 0.07 8.67
N LEU A 73 11.11 -1.00 9.46
CA LEU A 73 12.13 -2.05 9.50
C LEU A 73 12.32 -2.72 8.13
N LEU A 74 11.22 -3.07 7.44
CA LEU A 74 11.29 -3.60 6.07
C LEU A 74 11.99 -2.62 5.12
N MET A 75 11.68 -1.32 5.22
CA MET A 75 12.35 -0.30 4.40
C MET A 75 13.86 -0.29 4.64
N GLU A 76 14.31 -0.41 5.89
CA GLU A 76 15.75 -0.48 6.22
C GLU A 76 16.40 -1.78 5.74
N GLN A 77 15.70 -2.90 5.85
CA GLN A 77 16.18 -4.19 5.34
C GLN A 77 16.33 -4.23 3.82
N SER A 78 15.62 -3.36 3.08
CA SER A 78 15.74 -3.25 1.63
C SER A 78 17.03 -2.57 1.14
N ALA A 79 17.92 -2.10 2.05
CA ALA A 79 19.11 -1.30 1.70
C ALA A 79 20.01 -1.94 0.65
N LYS A 80 20.17 -3.27 0.66
CA LYS A 80 20.95 -3.98 -0.37
C LYS A 80 20.32 -3.84 -1.75
N ARG A 81 18.99 -3.87 -1.85
CA ARG A 81 18.21 -3.69 -3.08
C ARG A 81 18.29 -2.28 -3.59
N TRP A 82 18.27 -1.31 -2.67
CA TRP A 82 18.50 0.10 -3.00
C TRP A 82 19.88 0.30 -3.63
N LEU A 83 20.94 -0.24 -3.03
CA LEU A 83 22.31 -0.14 -3.54
C LEU A 83 22.44 -0.83 -4.92
N ALA A 84 21.84 -2.00 -5.09
CA ALA A 84 21.84 -2.76 -6.34
C ALA A 84 20.86 -2.21 -7.40
N ARG A 85 20.03 -1.21 -7.06
CA ARG A 85 18.99 -0.63 -7.94
C ARG A 85 17.98 -1.66 -8.45
N THR A 86 17.72 -2.73 -7.68
CA THR A 86 16.89 -3.87 -8.07
C THR A 86 15.45 -3.47 -8.41
N TRP A 87 14.91 -2.45 -7.72
CA TRP A 87 13.53 -1.99 -7.91
C TRP A 87 13.40 -0.76 -8.80
N GLN A 88 14.50 -0.31 -9.41
CA GLN A 88 14.47 0.85 -10.31
C GLN A 88 13.50 0.62 -11.49
N GLY A 89 12.62 1.59 -11.74
CA GLY A 89 11.66 1.57 -12.82
C GLY A 89 10.40 0.73 -12.57
N LYS A 90 10.31 -0.02 -11.45
CA LYS A 90 9.06 -0.68 -11.06
C LYS A 90 7.97 0.34 -10.73
N LEU A 91 6.71 -0.01 -10.95
CA LEU A 91 5.59 0.79 -10.46
C LEU A 91 5.47 0.66 -8.94
N ALA A 92 5.12 1.76 -8.28
CA ALA A 92 4.87 1.78 -6.85
C ALA A 92 3.59 2.55 -6.51
N ALA A 93 2.88 2.11 -5.49
CA ALA A 93 1.76 2.82 -4.90
C ALA A 93 1.72 2.60 -3.38
N GLY A 94 0.86 3.35 -2.69
CA GLY A 94 0.75 3.21 -1.24
C GLY A 94 -0.66 3.38 -0.73
N PHE A 95 -0.91 2.76 0.44
CA PHE A 95 -2.16 2.93 1.17
C PHE A 95 -1.94 2.98 2.67
N THR A 96 -2.87 3.60 3.37
CA THR A 96 -2.84 3.66 4.83
C THR A 96 -4.25 3.67 5.41
N ASN A 97 -4.36 3.20 6.65
CA ASN A 97 -5.58 3.27 7.44
C ASN A 97 -5.34 4.05 8.75
N GLY A 98 -6.36 4.71 9.23
CA GLY A 98 -6.35 5.36 10.53
C GLY A 98 -7.75 5.47 11.12
N GLY A 99 -7.85 5.61 12.45
CA GLY A 99 -9.12 5.72 13.16
C GLY A 99 -9.82 7.07 12.97
N GLY A 100 -9.07 8.15 12.76
CA GLY A 100 -9.60 9.51 12.63
C GLY A 100 -9.77 9.97 11.19
N LEU A 101 -10.51 11.07 10.98
CA LEU A 101 -10.78 11.64 9.64
C LEU A 101 -9.50 12.04 8.91
N SER A 102 -8.70 12.92 9.49
CA SER A 102 -7.40 13.31 8.95
C SER A 102 -6.32 12.34 9.41
N GLY A 103 -6.09 12.27 10.72
CA GLY A 103 -5.21 11.33 11.41
C GLY A 103 -3.77 11.31 10.91
N ASP A 104 -3.33 12.40 10.26
CA ASP A 104 -1.98 12.51 9.66
C ASP A 104 -1.65 11.42 8.63
N LYS A 105 -2.65 10.84 8.00
CA LYS A 105 -2.51 9.78 6.98
C LYS A 105 -1.64 10.22 5.81
N LEU A 106 -1.69 11.49 5.44
CA LEU A 106 -0.86 12.05 4.37
C LEU A 106 0.62 11.86 4.65
N ALA A 107 1.05 12.04 5.91
CA ALA A 107 2.45 11.86 6.28
C ALA A 107 2.94 10.44 6.03
N VAL A 108 2.09 9.43 6.24
CA VAL A 108 2.41 8.03 5.93
C VAL A 108 2.59 7.82 4.43
N LEU A 109 1.67 8.31 3.61
CA LEU A 109 1.76 8.18 2.15
C LEU A 109 2.99 8.92 1.61
N GLN A 110 3.35 10.07 2.16
CA GLN A 110 4.57 10.80 1.79
C GLN A 110 5.83 10.00 2.12
N GLN A 111 5.88 9.34 3.26
CA GLN A 111 7.02 8.49 3.64
C GLN A 111 7.15 7.26 2.73
N ILE A 112 6.03 6.62 2.38
CA ILE A 112 6.03 5.49 1.43
C ILE A 112 6.44 5.97 0.03
N ASN A 113 5.93 7.11 -0.42
CA ASN A 113 6.32 7.71 -1.70
C ASN A 113 7.82 8.02 -1.73
N LEU A 114 8.34 8.67 -0.69
CA LEU A 114 9.77 8.97 -0.59
C LEU A 114 10.63 7.71 -0.63
N PHE A 115 10.20 6.64 0.04
CA PHE A 115 10.86 5.34 -0.01
C PHE A 115 10.88 4.78 -1.44
N ALA A 116 9.75 4.82 -2.15
CA ALA A 116 9.69 4.41 -3.55
C ALA A 116 10.65 5.24 -4.44
N MET A 117 10.70 6.56 -4.24
CA MET A 117 11.61 7.45 -4.96
C MET A 117 13.08 7.13 -4.68
N GLN A 118 13.44 6.80 -3.45
CA GLN A 118 14.79 6.35 -3.08
C GLN A 118 15.22 5.12 -3.89
N HIS A 119 14.31 4.18 -4.11
CA HIS A 119 14.54 3.00 -4.94
C HIS A 119 14.50 3.26 -6.46
N GLY A 120 14.10 4.49 -6.87
CA GLY A 120 13.95 4.84 -8.29
C GLY A 120 12.72 4.23 -8.94
N MET A 121 11.69 3.93 -8.16
CA MET A 121 10.40 3.44 -8.66
C MET A 121 9.57 4.58 -9.26
N LEU A 122 8.55 4.24 -10.04
CA LEU A 122 7.59 5.16 -10.63
C LEU A 122 6.32 5.15 -9.77
N TRP A 123 5.98 6.29 -9.16
CA TRP A 123 4.83 6.37 -8.27
C TRP A 123 3.52 6.52 -9.05
N SER A 124 2.53 5.73 -8.65
CA SER A 124 1.14 5.86 -9.09
C SER A 124 0.26 6.33 -7.93
N GLY A 125 -0.34 7.50 -8.08
CA GLY A 125 -1.35 7.99 -7.16
C GLY A 125 -2.73 7.40 -7.42
N LEU A 126 -3.74 7.90 -6.71
CA LEU A 126 -5.14 7.51 -6.84
C LEU A 126 -5.86 8.49 -7.78
N PRO A 127 -6.32 8.07 -8.98
CA PRO A 127 -6.86 8.99 -9.98
C PRO A 127 -8.35 9.32 -9.81
N PHE A 128 -9.02 8.73 -8.81
CA PHE A 128 -10.48 8.86 -8.66
C PHE A 128 -10.88 10.17 -7.97
N MET A 129 -11.81 10.89 -8.60
CA MET A 129 -12.44 12.06 -7.97
C MET A 129 -13.39 11.61 -6.86
N PRO A 130 -13.46 12.36 -5.75
CA PRO A 130 -14.43 12.09 -4.70
C PRO A 130 -15.86 12.17 -5.25
N THR A 131 -16.69 11.16 -4.97
CA THR A 131 -18.12 11.17 -5.36
C THR A 131 -19.03 11.74 -4.26
N GLY A 132 -18.52 11.86 -3.04
CA GLY A 132 -19.22 12.37 -1.88
C GLY A 132 -18.40 12.18 -0.61
N ARG A 133 -19.08 12.14 0.55
CA ARG A 133 -18.43 12.05 1.87
C ARG A 133 -18.96 10.93 2.76
N SER A 134 -19.92 10.16 2.27
CA SER A 134 -20.43 8.99 3.00
C SER A 134 -19.45 7.83 2.94
N SER A 135 -19.65 6.83 3.78
CA SER A 135 -18.83 5.61 3.77
C SER A 135 -18.98 4.77 2.49
N GLN A 136 -19.94 5.11 1.63
CA GLN A 136 -20.21 4.42 0.36
C GLN A 136 -19.62 5.17 -0.85
N ASP A 137 -19.08 6.36 -0.62
CA ASP A 137 -18.53 7.19 -1.69
C ASP A 137 -17.07 6.85 -2.00
N ILE A 138 -16.75 6.87 -3.30
CA ILE A 138 -15.39 6.64 -3.80
C ILE A 138 -14.51 7.83 -3.40
N ASN A 139 -13.31 7.54 -2.91
CA ASN A 139 -12.31 8.52 -2.51
C ASN A 139 -12.87 9.62 -1.59
N ARG A 140 -13.76 9.25 -0.65
CA ARG A 140 -14.39 10.21 0.29
C ARG A 140 -13.37 11.01 1.12
N MET A 141 -12.14 10.48 1.26
CA MET A 141 -11.03 11.14 1.95
C MET A 141 -10.32 12.19 1.09
N SER A 142 -10.67 12.31 -0.20
CA SER A 142 -10.05 13.23 -1.15
C SER A 142 -8.52 13.06 -1.23
N SER A 143 -8.05 11.81 -1.20
CA SER A 143 -6.63 11.48 -1.25
C SER A 143 -6.20 11.15 -2.68
N PHE A 144 -5.20 11.85 -3.20
CA PHE A 144 -4.68 11.62 -4.55
C PHE A 144 -3.26 11.04 -4.54
N LEU A 145 -2.50 11.21 -3.46
CA LEU A 145 -1.16 10.62 -3.36
C LEU A 145 -1.21 9.10 -3.23
N GLY A 146 -2.26 8.54 -2.64
CA GLY A 146 -2.47 7.11 -2.45
C GLY A 146 -3.79 6.87 -1.73
N LEU A 147 -4.13 5.62 -1.46
CA LEU A 147 -5.38 5.26 -0.80
C LEU A 147 -5.31 5.53 0.71
N MET A 148 -6.29 6.28 1.21
CA MET A 148 -6.54 6.48 2.64
C MET A 148 -7.85 5.82 3.02
N THR A 149 -7.86 5.06 4.12
CA THR A 149 -9.07 4.50 4.69
C THR A 149 -9.25 4.95 6.14
N GLN A 150 -10.48 4.86 6.63
CA GLN A 150 -10.85 5.25 7.99
C GLN A 150 -11.64 4.15 8.67
N SER A 151 -11.20 3.74 9.84
CA SER A 151 -11.83 2.64 10.59
C SER A 151 -12.78 3.09 11.69
N ASP A 152 -12.84 4.38 12.04
CA ASP A 152 -13.70 4.94 13.10
C ASP A 152 -13.60 4.18 14.44
N ASN A 153 -12.46 3.52 14.71
CA ASN A 153 -12.25 2.59 15.82
C ASN A 153 -13.26 1.42 15.89
N ALA A 154 -13.93 1.13 14.78
CA ALA A 154 -14.76 -0.06 14.63
C ALA A 154 -13.90 -1.32 14.50
N SER A 155 -14.52 -2.50 14.54
CA SER A 155 -13.78 -3.74 14.25
C SER A 155 -13.33 -3.78 12.79
N ALA A 156 -12.28 -4.57 12.51
CA ALA A 156 -11.76 -4.71 11.14
C ALA A 156 -12.79 -5.27 10.15
N GLU A 157 -13.78 -6.01 10.63
CA GLU A 157 -14.87 -6.56 9.84
C GLU A 157 -15.79 -5.48 9.28
N ILE A 158 -15.88 -4.33 9.97
CA ILE A 158 -16.75 -3.19 9.64
C ILE A 158 -15.97 -2.05 8.97
N THR A 159 -14.72 -2.26 8.59
CA THR A 159 -13.95 -1.24 7.87
C THR A 159 -14.73 -0.79 6.64
N PRO A 160 -15.04 0.51 6.49
CA PRO A 160 -15.85 1.00 5.38
C PRO A 160 -15.21 0.67 4.03
N PRO A 161 -16.00 0.43 3.00
CA PRO A 161 -15.49 0.37 1.64
C PRO A 161 -14.94 1.74 1.21
N GLU A 162 -13.95 1.73 0.36
CA GLU A 162 -13.31 2.92 -0.21
C GLU A 162 -13.51 2.98 -1.73
#